data_1991872db26d919db0003aa0654ad460
#
_entry.id   1991872db26d919db0003aa0654ad460
#
_cell.length_a   1.000
_cell.length_b   1.000
_cell.length_c   1.000
_cell.angle_alpha   90.00
_cell.angle_beta   90.00
_cell.angle_gamma   90.00
#
_symmetry.space_group_name_H-M   'P 1'
#
loop_
_entity.id
_entity.type
_entity.pdbx_description
1 polymer ?
#
loop_
_entity_poly.entity_id
_entity_poly.type
_entity_poly.pdbx_seq_one_letter_code
_entity_poly.pdbx_strand_id
1 'polypeptide(L)'
;MYKRMISVMIAITLMFVTVTARLFYLSTGGVQAVGASQGRYTVTVTQARGTVYDCKMRRLTNTTSKTLAVLPPTSQTVAAVTEQLGDNASDALKRLKAGKPILCEVPSGFECEGVCTFTVDTGLASDQLASHLIGYLDGDGAGVTGIQKAYNELLSACEPLKVTYTVDAAGRPLAGVEPEISGTARSTDGVVLTVDSQIQKIVEQQGMSLGKGAVIVMESQTGKLRAAASFPNFSPASVADCLEDEDAPLVNRALCAYNVGSVFKLCVCTAALRQGIDISTVYDCAGYIDIGETRFHCNKLSGHGELNMTAGLAKSCNCYFINLGKAAGAAARISLSMPASSVWRIALMP
;
A
#
# COMPACT_ATOMS: atom_id res chain seq x y z
N MET A 1 -75.66 -39.80 -16.77
CA MET A 1 -75.19 -38.89 -15.68
C MET A 1 -73.97 -39.43 -14.93
N TYR A 2 -73.98 -40.68 -14.53
CA TYR A 2 -72.93 -41.30 -13.71
C TYR A 2 -71.55 -41.19 -14.29
N LYS A 3 -71.31 -41.45 -15.62
CA LYS A 3 -70.03 -41.35 -16.27
C LYS A 3 -69.45 -39.91 -16.24
N ARG A 4 -70.28 -38.87 -16.36
CA ARG A 4 -69.85 -37.46 -16.25
C ARG A 4 -69.43 -37.07 -14.85
N MET A 5 -70.12 -37.59 -13.82
CA MET A 5 -69.72 -37.38 -12.44
C MET A 5 -68.37 -38.02 -12.11
N ILE A 6 -68.12 -39.26 -12.58
CA ILE A 6 -66.86 -39.97 -12.43
C ILE A 6 -65.74 -39.19 -13.09
N SER A 7 -65.95 -38.68 -14.30
CA SER A 7 -64.90 -37.90 -15.01
C SER A 7 -64.56 -36.60 -14.29
N VAL A 8 -65.56 -35.93 -13.71
CA VAL A 8 -65.32 -34.72 -12.90
C VAL A 8 -64.57 -35.04 -11.62
N MET A 9 -64.93 -36.11 -10.91
CA MET A 9 -64.20 -36.57 -9.72
C MET A 9 -62.75 -36.91 -10.02
N ILE A 10 -62.47 -37.64 -11.13
CA ILE A 10 -61.10 -37.97 -11.55
C ILE A 10 -60.33 -36.67 -11.84
N ALA A 11 -60.92 -35.70 -12.54
CA ALA A 11 -60.24 -34.43 -12.85
C ALA A 11 -59.90 -33.64 -11.58
N ILE A 12 -60.83 -33.59 -10.59
CA ILE A 12 -60.59 -32.92 -9.30
C ILE A 12 -59.47 -33.64 -8.52
N THR A 13 -59.49 -34.97 -8.47
CA THR A 13 -58.46 -35.75 -7.77
C THR A 13 -57.07 -35.55 -8.40
N LEU A 14 -56.98 -35.56 -9.75
CA LEU A 14 -55.75 -35.27 -10.47
C LEU A 14 -55.21 -33.86 -10.21
N MET A 15 -56.11 -32.87 -10.15
CA MET A 15 -55.78 -31.51 -9.78
C MET A 15 -55.21 -31.42 -8.34
N PHE A 16 -55.83 -32.09 -7.37
CA PHE A 16 -55.36 -32.15 -5.99
C PHE A 16 -54.01 -32.85 -5.88
N VAL A 17 -53.77 -33.96 -6.60
CA VAL A 17 -52.51 -34.68 -6.64
C VAL A 17 -51.38 -33.78 -7.23
N THR A 18 -51.66 -33.03 -8.30
CA THR A 18 -50.70 -32.12 -8.87
C THR A 18 -50.35 -30.94 -7.96
N VAL A 19 -51.35 -30.38 -7.27
CA VAL A 19 -51.12 -29.29 -6.27
C VAL A 19 -50.31 -29.80 -5.08
N THR A 20 -50.68 -30.98 -4.52
CA THR A 20 -49.88 -31.57 -3.40
C THR A 20 -48.49 -31.97 -3.79
N ALA A 21 -48.30 -32.55 -4.98
CA ALA A 21 -46.96 -32.86 -5.51
C ALA A 21 -46.12 -31.57 -5.71
N ARG A 22 -46.75 -30.49 -6.18
CA ARG A 22 -46.09 -29.19 -6.34
C ARG A 22 -45.71 -28.55 -5.02
N LEU A 23 -46.62 -28.62 -4.02
CA LEU A 23 -46.33 -28.13 -2.66
C LEU A 23 -45.21 -28.94 -2.02
N PHE A 24 -45.21 -30.27 -2.17
CA PHE A 24 -44.16 -31.12 -1.66
C PHE A 24 -42.81 -30.80 -2.35
N TYR A 25 -42.80 -30.61 -3.65
CA TYR A 25 -41.59 -30.21 -4.41
C TYR A 25 -41.05 -28.83 -3.94
N LEU A 26 -41.94 -27.87 -3.70
CA LEU A 26 -41.58 -26.55 -3.17
C LEU A 26 -41.08 -26.61 -1.71
N SER A 27 -41.59 -27.56 -0.90
CA SER A 27 -41.16 -27.71 0.51
C SER A 27 -39.85 -28.50 0.67
N THR A 28 -39.54 -29.41 -0.23
CA THR A 28 -38.36 -30.30 -0.13
C THR A 28 -37.21 -29.97 -1.09
N GLY A 29 -37.48 -29.26 -2.20
CA GLY A 29 -36.49 -29.00 -3.25
C GLY A 29 -36.04 -27.56 -3.27
N GLY A 30 -34.76 -27.32 -3.42
CA GLY A 30 -34.02 -26.15 -3.97
C GLY A 30 -34.52 -24.70 -3.74
N VAL A 31 -35.83 -24.53 -3.51
CA VAL A 31 -36.42 -23.21 -3.23
C VAL A 31 -36.01 -22.69 -1.86
N GLN A 32 -35.66 -23.58 -0.90
CA GLN A 32 -35.10 -23.15 0.39
C GLN A 32 -33.74 -22.50 0.22
N ALA A 33 -32.90 -22.97 -0.70
CA ALA A 33 -31.61 -22.36 -0.98
C ALA A 33 -31.72 -20.98 -1.67
N VAL A 34 -32.69 -20.84 -2.59
CA VAL A 34 -32.96 -19.57 -3.28
C VAL A 34 -33.71 -18.60 -2.35
N GLY A 35 -34.65 -19.08 -1.56
CA GLY A 35 -35.34 -18.29 -0.55
C GLY A 35 -34.42 -17.85 0.59
N ALA A 36 -33.49 -18.71 1.02
CA ALA A 36 -32.49 -18.38 2.03
C ALA A 36 -31.48 -17.33 1.52
N SER A 37 -31.12 -17.37 0.23
CA SER A 37 -30.23 -16.35 -0.36
C SER A 37 -30.94 -15.02 -0.64
N GLN A 38 -32.23 -15.04 -0.94
CA GLN A 38 -33.03 -13.83 -1.16
C GLN A 38 -33.46 -13.14 0.14
N GLY A 39 -33.46 -13.85 1.26
CA GLY A 39 -33.73 -13.30 2.57
C GLY A 39 -32.51 -12.81 3.34
N ARG A 40 -31.36 -12.62 2.70
CA ARG A 40 -30.13 -12.14 3.33
C ARG A 40 -29.69 -10.81 2.76
N TYR A 41 -29.31 -9.89 3.64
CA TYR A 41 -28.71 -8.61 3.28
C TYR A 41 -27.35 -8.46 3.95
N THR A 42 -26.29 -8.43 3.16
CA THR A 42 -24.91 -8.38 3.66
C THR A 42 -24.35 -6.97 3.50
N VAL A 43 -23.80 -6.45 4.59
CA VAL A 43 -23.04 -5.19 4.64
C VAL A 43 -21.57 -5.54 4.82
N THR A 44 -20.73 -5.16 3.87
CA THR A 44 -19.27 -5.23 4.05
C THR A 44 -18.83 -4.04 4.90
N VAL A 45 -18.23 -4.33 6.06
CA VAL A 45 -17.78 -3.31 7.03
C VAL A 45 -16.41 -2.76 6.62
N THR A 46 -15.47 -3.65 6.39
CA THR A 46 -14.11 -3.30 5.96
C THR A 46 -13.43 -4.53 5.35
N GLN A 47 -12.45 -4.28 4.52
CA GLN A 47 -11.44 -5.29 4.17
C GLN A 47 -10.16 -4.91 4.90
N ALA A 48 -9.87 -5.63 5.99
CA ALA A 48 -8.66 -5.41 6.75
C ALA A 48 -7.43 -5.67 5.85
N ARG A 49 -6.43 -4.81 5.97
CA ARG A 49 -5.19 -4.93 5.23
C ARG A 49 -4.02 -5.12 6.19
N GLY A 50 -3.05 -5.94 5.80
CA GLY A 50 -1.84 -6.21 6.57
C GLY A 50 -1.07 -4.94 6.90
N THR A 51 -0.37 -4.94 8.03
CA THR A 51 0.35 -3.78 8.54
C THR A 51 1.80 -3.78 8.07
N VAL A 52 2.28 -2.62 7.62
CA VAL A 52 3.70 -2.39 7.37
C VAL A 52 4.35 -1.85 8.64
N TYR A 53 5.43 -2.49 9.07
CA TYR A 53 6.18 -2.15 10.28
C TYR A 53 7.57 -1.64 9.94
N ASP A 54 8.11 -0.81 10.81
CA ASP A 54 9.52 -0.42 10.79
C ASP A 54 10.41 -1.52 11.38
N CYS A 55 11.74 -1.31 11.37
CA CYS A 55 12.73 -2.26 11.90
C CYS A 55 12.62 -2.53 13.41
N LYS A 56 11.83 -1.76 14.13
CA LYS A 56 11.56 -1.89 15.57
C LYS A 56 10.11 -2.30 15.85
N MET A 57 9.42 -2.87 14.86
CA MET A 57 8.03 -3.31 14.96
C MET A 57 7.03 -2.18 15.27
N ARG A 58 7.38 -0.93 15.01
CA ARG A 58 6.44 0.19 15.08
C ARG A 58 5.62 0.25 13.80
N ARG A 59 4.34 0.49 13.91
CA ARG A 59 3.44 0.57 12.76
C ARG A 59 3.79 1.78 11.90
N LEU A 60 3.94 1.55 10.60
CA LEU A 60 4.04 2.59 9.57
C LEU A 60 2.68 2.81 8.89
N THR A 61 1.89 1.76 8.71
CA THR A 61 0.50 1.83 8.27
C THR A 61 -0.43 1.38 9.38
N ASN A 62 -1.74 1.57 9.26
CA ASN A 62 -2.71 1.23 10.29
C ASN A 62 -2.39 1.89 11.65
N THR A 63 -1.90 3.12 11.61
CA THR A 63 -1.47 3.87 12.81
C THR A 63 -2.64 4.42 13.61
N THR A 64 -3.76 4.62 12.94
CA THR A 64 -5.01 5.12 13.53
C THR A 64 -6.14 4.14 13.30
N SER A 65 -7.17 4.22 14.13
CA SER A 65 -8.37 3.40 14.02
C SER A 65 -9.62 4.27 14.12
N LYS A 66 -10.71 3.79 13.54
CA LYS A 66 -12.03 4.39 13.63
C LYS A 66 -13.06 3.35 14.03
N THR A 67 -14.17 3.81 14.60
CA THR A 67 -15.28 2.94 14.95
C THR A 67 -16.36 3.01 13.87
N LEU A 68 -16.67 1.86 13.29
CA LEU A 68 -17.74 1.71 12.32
C LEU A 68 -18.89 0.94 12.96
N ALA A 69 -20.12 1.36 12.70
CA ALA A 69 -21.32 0.68 13.14
C ALA A 69 -22.16 0.25 11.94
N VAL A 70 -22.71 -0.96 11.99
CA VAL A 70 -23.74 -1.40 11.06
C VAL A 70 -25.09 -1.13 11.72
N LEU A 71 -25.80 -0.14 11.22
CA LEU A 71 -27.01 0.43 11.77
C LEU A 71 -28.24 -0.19 11.09
N PRO A 72 -29.01 -1.06 11.75
CA PRO A 72 -30.30 -1.52 11.23
C PRO A 72 -31.35 -0.41 11.31
N PRO A 73 -32.35 -0.36 10.41
CA PRO A 73 -33.36 0.71 10.35
C PRO A 73 -34.47 0.50 11.41
N THR A 74 -34.08 0.51 12.69
CA THR A 74 -35.03 0.40 13.85
C THR A 74 -35.27 1.76 14.48
N SER A 75 -36.36 1.90 15.21
CA SER A 75 -36.67 3.13 15.95
C SER A 75 -35.64 3.44 17.02
N GLN A 76 -35.05 2.41 17.66
CA GLN A 76 -33.98 2.55 18.64
C GLN A 76 -32.68 3.08 17.99
N THR A 77 -32.33 2.55 16.83
CA THR A 77 -31.16 3.04 16.05
C THR A 77 -31.35 4.49 15.62
N VAL A 78 -32.53 4.85 15.14
CA VAL A 78 -32.84 6.24 14.74
C VAL A 78 -32.71 7.20 15.93
N ALA A 79 -33.21 6.81 17.10
CA ALA A 79 -33.06 7.61 18.32
C ALA A 79 -31.62 7.76 18.74
N ALA A 80 -30.85 6.67 18.81
CA ALA A 80 -29.44 6.67 19.18
C ALA A 80 -28.57 7.50 18.20
N VAL A 81 -28.82 7.38 16.89
CA VAL A 81 -28.13 8.18 15.86
C VAL A 81 -28.44 9.67 16.03
N THR A 82 -29.70 10.03 16.34
CA THR A 82 -30.08 11.42 16.54
C THR A 82 -29.41 12.02 17.78
N GLU A 83 -29.33 11.25 18.86
CA GLU A 83 -28.75 11.68 20.13
C GLU A 83 -27.22 11.74 20.10
N GLN A 84 -26.56 10.72 19.55
CA GLN A 84 -25.11 10.53 19.68
C GLN A 84 -24.30 11.08 18.50
N LEU A 85 -24.87 11.21 17.28
CA LEU A 85 -24.16 11.73 16.10
C LEU A 85 -24.35 13.23 15.87
N GLY A 86 -25.34 13.88 16.50
CA GLY A 86 -25.56 15.33 16.38
C GLY A 86 -25.70 15.80 14.92
N ASP A 87 -24.88 16.76 14.51
CA ASP A 87 -24.94 17.36 13.16
C ASP A 87 -24.62 16.34 12.03
N ASN A 88 -23.87 15.30 12.32
CA ASN A 88 -23.54 14.24 11.37
C ASN A 88 -24.67 13.19 11.20
N ALA A 89 -25.74 13.28 11.98
CA ALA A 89 -26.86 12.34 11.92
C ALA A 89 -27.67 12.45 10.61
N SER A 90 -27.67 13.60 9.94
CA SER A 90 -28.61 13.90 8.85
C SER A 90 -28.50 12.95 7.66
N ASP A 91 -27.30 12.59 7.24
CA ASP A 91 -27.07 11.65 6.13
C ASP A 91 -27.41 10.21 6.55
N ALA A 92 -26.96 9.78 7.72
CA ALA A 92 -27.28 8.46 8.27
C ALA A 92 -28.78 8.26 8.41
N LEU A 93 -29.51 9.25 8.92
CA LEU A 93 -30.98 9.22 9.06
C LEU A 93 -31.69 9.15 7.71
N LYS A 94 -31.22 9.89 6.69
CA LYS A 94 -31.78 9.79 5.33
C LYS A 94 -31.62 8.39 4.76
N ARG A 95 -30.44 7.78 4.92
CA ARG A 95 -30.14 6.43 4.44
C ARG A 95 -30.93 5.36 5.20
N LEU A 96 -31.10 5.48 6.52
CA LEU A 96 -31.91 4.58 7.34
C LEU A 96 -33.39 4.59 6.94
N LYS A 97 -33.93 5.72 6.48
CA LYS A 97 -35.30 5.83 5.96
C LYS A 97 -35.57 4.94 4.75
N ALA A 98 -34.55 4.51 4.03
CA ALA A 98 -34.67 3.53 2.94
C ALA A 98 -34.98 2.11 3.43
N GLY A 99 -35.00 1.87 4.75
CA GLY A 99 -35.39 0.60 5.37
C GLY A 99 -34.34 -0.51 5.29
N LYS A 100 -33.08 -0.18 4.91
CA LYS A 100 -31.98 -1.14 4.83
C LYS A 100 -30.90 -0.83 5.85
N PRO A 101 -30.15 -1.86 6.35
CA PRO A 101 -28.98 -1.62 7.18
C PRO A 101 -27.92 -0.79 6.45
N ILE A 102 -27.29 0.13 7.16
CA ILE A 102 -26.24 1.00 6.63
C ILE A 102 -24.96 0.88 7.44
N LEU A 103 -23.82 1.11 6.78
CA LEU A 103 -22.55 1.32 7.44
C LEU A 103 -22.37 2.81 7.71
N CYS A 104 -21.99 3.16 8.94
CA CYS A 104 -21.73 4.52 9.37
C CYS A 104 -20.53 4.58 10.31
N GLU A 105 -19.75 5.66 10.22
CA GLU A 105 -18.73 5.97 11.21
C GLU A 105 -19.40 6.60 12.43
N VAL A 106 -19.03 6.10 13.61
CA VAL A 106 -19.62 6.53 14.87
C VAL A 106 -18.53 6.90 15.88
N PRO A 107 -18.84 7.73 16.87
CA PRO A 107 -17.91 8.01 17.96
C PRO A 107 -17.50 6.74 18.71
N SER A 108 -16.28 6.74 19.27
CA SER A 108 -15.86 5.68 20.18
C SER A 108 -16.78 5.70 21.42
N GLY A 109 -17.39 4.54 21.72
CA GLY A 109 -18.37 4.44 22.80
C GLY A 109 -19.83 4.57 22.35
N PHE A 110 -20.10 4.55 21.04
CA PHE A 110 -21.48 4.45 20.53
C PHE A 110 -22.11 3.13 20.98
N GLU A 111 -23.20 3.22 21.71
CA GLU A 111 -23.96 2.08 22.21
C GLU A 111 -25.43 2.15 21.76
N CYS A 112 -25.90 1.06 21.16
CA CYS A 112 -27.30 0.89 20.80
C CYS A 112 -27.60 -0.61 20.70
N GLU A 113 -28.72 -1.04 21.28
CA GLU A 113 -29.14 -2.44 21.22
C GLU A 113 -29.40 -2.90 19.78
N GLY A 114 -28.85 -4.08 19.42
CA GLY A 114 -28.96 -4.66 18.07
C GLY A 114 -28.04 -4.02 17.02
N VAL A 115 -27.14 -3.11 17.43
CA VAL A 115 -26.12 -2.51 16.56
C VAL A 115 -24.77 -3.21 16.75
N CYS A 116 -24.17 -3.63 15.64
CA CYS A 116 -22.80 -4.18 15.65
C CYS A 116 -21.80 -3.04 15.44
N THR A 117 -20.91 -2.82 16.42
CA THR A 117 -19.82 -1.84 16.35
C THR A 117 -18.47 -2.54 16.19
N PHE A 118 -17.60 -1.99 15.36
CA PHE A 118 -16.28 -2.55 15.07
C PHE A 118 -15.22 -1.44 15.07
N THR A 119 -14.11 -1.68 15.77
CA THR A 119 -12.93 -0.84 15.66
C THR A 119 -12.08 -1.36 14.50
N VAL A 120 -11.93 -0.56 13.45
CA VAL A 120 -11.18 -0.90 12.24
C VAL A 120 -9.98 0.02 12.08
N ASP A 121 -8.91 -0.51 11.52
CA ASP A 121 -7.73 0.30 11.20
C ASP A 121 -7.99 1.16 9.95
N THR A 122 -7.44 2.37 9.90
CA THR A 122 -7.71 3.34 8.81
C THR A 122 -6.86 3.14 7.56
N GLY A 123 -5.91 2.21 7.59
CA GLY A 123 -5.02 1.94 6.46
C GLY A 123 -3.87 2.94 6.36
N LEU A 124 -3.81 3.65 5.23
CA LEU A 124 -2.82 4.69 4.96
C LEU A 124 -3.28 6.03 5.54
N ALA A 125 -2.41 6.67 6.32
CA ALA A 125 -2.68 8.00 6.88
C ALA A 125 -2.43 9.10 5.84
N SER A 126 -3.07 10.26 6.02
CA SER A 126 -2.81 11.45 5.17
C SER A 126 -1.39 11.98 5.31
N ASP A 127 -0.81 11.84 6.50
CA ASP A 127 0.58 12.19 6.85
C ASP A 127 1.51 10.97 6.86
N GLN A 128 1.25 10.01 5.97
CA GLN A 128 1.96 8.74 5.87
C GLN A 128 3.47 8.94 5.72
N LEU A 129 4.25 8.41 6.67
CA LEU A 129 5.70 8.35 6.53
C LEU A 129 6.12 7.38 5.43
N ALA A 130 7.21 7.70 4.75
CA ALA A 130 7.78 6.90 3.66
C ALA A 130 6.78 6.63 2.52
N SER A 131 5.93 7.60 2.18
CA SER A 131 4.83 7.43 1.20
C SER A 131 5.29 6.82 -0.11
N HIS A 132 6.43 7.25 -0.67
CA HIS A 132 6.98 6.71 -1.91
C HIS A 132 7.48 5.26 -1.78
N LEU A 133 7.98 4.87 -0.60
CA LEU A 133 8.44 3.51 -0.34
C LEU A 133 7.26 2.58 -0.06
N ILE A 134 6.32 3.02 0.78
CA ILE A 134 5.12 2.26 1.13
C ILE A 134 4.19 2.16 -0.07
N GLY A 135 3.98 3.26 -0.79
CA GLY A 135 3.07 3.33 -1.93
C GLY A 135 1.63 3.68 -1.53
N TYR A 136 0.73 3.55 -2.48
CA TYR A 136 -0.69 3.85 -2.32
C TYR A 136 -1.57 2.75 -2.91
N LEU A 137 -2.86 2.83 -2.63
CA LEU A 137 -3.89 1.89 -3.08
C LEU A 137 -4.76 2.55 -4.14
N ASP A 138 -5.35 1.73 -5.01
CA ASP A 138 -6.42 2.16 -5.91
C ASP A 138 -7.79 2.19 -5.20
N GLY A 139 -8.84 2.50 -5.96
CA GLY A 139 -10.23 2.55 -5.46
C GLY A 139 -10.77 1.20 -4.97
N ASP A 140 -10.19 0.10 -5.44
CA ASP A 140 -10.56 -1.26 -5.04
C ASP A 140 -9.71 -1.78 -3.87
N GLY A 141 -8.77 -0.97 -3.38
CA GLY A 141 -7.87 -1.31 -2.28
C GLY A 141 -6.67 -2.16 -2.66
N ALA A 142 -6.36 -2.30 -3.96
CA ALA A 142 -5.16 -2.99 -4.43
C ALA A 142 -3.94 -2.05 -4.42
N GLY A 143 -2.77 -2.60 -4.14
CA GLY A 143 -1.52 -1.84 -4.11
C GLY A 143 -1.04 -1.45 -5.51
N VAL A 144 -0.86 -0.15 -5.76
CA VAL A 144 -0.43 0.40 -7.07
C VAL A 144 1.08 0.56 -7.16
N THR A 145 1.72 1.01 -6.09
CA THR A 145 3.17 1.26 -6.04
C THR A 145 3.80 0.75 -4.74
N GLY A 146 5.13 0.75 -4.68
CA GLY A 146 5.92 0.50 -3.47
C GLY A 146 5.66 -0.88 -2.82
N ILE A 147 5.78 -0.92 -1.51
CA ILE A 147 5.54 -2.13 -0.68
C ILE A 147 4.10 -2.61 -0.80
N GLN A 148 3.14 -1.68 -0.92
CA GLN A 148 1.73 -2.03 -1.10
C GLN A 148 1.51 -2.88 -2.36
N LYS A 149 2.22 -2.58 -3.45
CA LYS A 149 2.17 -3.37 -4.69
C LYS A 149 2.97 -4.66 -4.57
N ALA A 150 4.21 -4.57 -4.09
CA ALA A 150 5.13 -5.70 -4.05
C ALA A 150 4.63 -6.85 -3.17
N TYR A 151 3.89 -6.53 -2.10
CA TYR A 151 3.33 -7.47 -1.14
C TYR A 151 1.81 -7.47 -1.15
N ASN A 152 1.19 -7.10 -2.28
CA ASN A 152 -0.27 -6.94 -2.35
C ASN A 152 -1.02 -8.21 -1.94
N GLU A 153 -0.62 -9.38 -2.41
CA GLU A 153 -1.26 -10.66 -2.08
C GLU A 153 -1.22 -10.94 -0.57
N LEU A 154 -0.06 -10.75 0.06
CA LEU A 154 0.10 -10.95 1.50
C LEU A 154 -0.73 -9.94 2.31
N LEU A 155 -0.65 -8.66 1.92
CA LEU A 155 -1.31 -7.59 2.66
C LEU A 155 -2.83 -7.59 2.48
N SER A 156 -3.38 -8.17 1.42
CA SER A 156 -4.82 -8.27 1.16
C SER A 156 -5.42 -9.65 1.44
N ALA A 157 -4.65 -10.58 2.00
CA ALA A 157 -5.09 -11.96 2.24
C ALA A 157 -6.23 -12.11 3.25
N CYS A 158 -6.55 -11.04 3.99
CA CYS A 158 -7.57 -11.04 5.03
C CYS A 158 -8.98 -11.13 4.44
N GLU A 159 -9.82 -11.99 5.01
CA GLU A 159 -11.23 -12.02 4.63
C GLU A 159 -11.95 -10.74 5.06
N PRO A 160 -12.76 -10.12 4.18
CA PRO A 160 -13.50 -8.92 4.53
C PRO A 160 -14.48 -9.16 5.67
N LEU A 161 -14.50 -8.24 6.62
CA LEU A 161 -15.49 -8.25 7.69
C LEU A 161 -16.85 -7.91 7.12
N LYS A 162 -17.81 -8.82 7.31
CA LYS A 162 -19.18 -8.70 6.82
C LYS A 162 -20.19 -8.94 7.93
N VAL A 163 -21.29 -8.20 7.89
CA VAL A 163 -22.46 -8.39 8.73
C VAL A 163 -23.62 -8.73 7.83
N THR A 164 -24.21 -9.90 8.04
CA THR A 164 -25.32 -10.42 7.24
C THR A 164 -26.60 -10.48 8.08
N TYR A 165 -27.59 -9.71 7.67
CA TYR A 165 -28.92 -9.71 8.29
C TYR A 165 -29.85 -10.66 7.53
N THR A 166 -30.71 -11.38 8.27
CA THR A 166 -31.88 -12.03 7.69
C THR A 166 -32.95 -10.95 7.49
N VAL A 167 -33.47 -10.83 6.27
CA VAL A 167 -34.39 -9.77 5.90
C VAL A 167 -35.74 -10.30 5.38
N ASP A 168 -36.76 -9.47 5.48
CA ASP A 168 -38.09 -9.74 4.87
C ASP A 168 -38.06 -9.51 3.34
N ALA A 169 -39.18 -9.73 2.68
CA ALA A 169 -39.33 -9.50 1.23
C ALA A 169 -39.12 -8.04 0.82
N ALA A 170 -39.20 -7.08 1.73
CA ALA A 170 -38.91 -5.67 1.51
C ALA A 170 -37.45 -5.29 1.83
N GLY A 171 -36.62 -6.26 2.24
CA GLY A 171 -35.22 -6.06 2.59
C GLY A 171 -35.00 -5.49 3.99
N ARG A 172 -35.99 -5.51 4.86
CA ARG A 172 -35.90 -5.03 6.25
C ARG A 172 -35.43 -6.16 7.17
N PRO A 173 -34.49 -5.93 8.09
CA PRO A 173 -34.07 -6.93 9.07
C PRO A 173 -35.20 -7.47 9.89
N LEU A 174 -35.24 -8.79 10.11
CA LEU A 174 -36.21 -9.44 10.96
C LEU A 174 -35.92 -9.15 12.43
N ALA A 175 -36.93 -8.71 13.17
CA ALA A 175 -36.79 -8.45 14.59
C ALA A 175 -36.52 -9.75 15.37
N GLY A 176 -35.61 -9.69 16.35
CA GLY A 176 -35.23 -10.82 17.20
C GLY A 176 -34.31 -11.86 16.54
N VAL A 177 -33.82 -11.60 15.32
CA VAL A 177 -32.79 -12.43 14.67
C VAL A 177 -31.45 -11.68 14.70
N GLU A 178 -30.48 -12.25 15.40
CA GLU A 178 -29.15 -11.68 15.43
C GLU A 178 -28.45 -11.76 14.06
N PRO A 179 -27.69 -10.73 13.66
CA PRO A 179 -26.92 -10.75 12.42
C PRO A 179 -25.76 -11.72 12.51
N GLU A 180 -25.46 -12.39 11.40
CA GLU A 180 -24.27 -13.23 11.25
C GLU A 180 -23.05 -12.36 10.92
N ILE A 181 -21.98 -12.49 11.71
CA ILE A 181 -20.72 -11.77 11.50
C ILE A 181 -19.68 -12.76 10.94
N SER A 182 -19.03 -12.40 9.84
CA SER A 182 -17.97 -13.19 9.22
C SER A 182 -16.78 -12.31 8.83
N GLY A 183 -15.58 -12.92 8.79
CA GLY A 183 -14.33 -12.21 8.52
C GLY A 183 -13.73 -11.53 9.76
N THR A 184 -12.74 -10.67 9.56
CA THR A 184 -11.99 -10.02 10.64
C THR A 184 -11.85 -8.52 10.44
N ALA A 185 -11.90 -7.76 11.55
CA ALA A 185 -11.72 -6.30 11.53
C ALA A 185 -10.26 -5.87 11.37
N ARG A 186 -9.31 -6.77 11.67
CA ARG A 186 -7.87 -6.51 11.62
C ARG A 186 -7.12 -7.70 11.05
N SER A 187 -6.08 -7.40 10.26
CA SER A 187 -5.17 -8.44 9.78
C SER A 187 -4.07 -8.72 10.81
N THR A 188 -3.70 -9.97 10.94
CA THR A 188 -2.51 -10.41 11.70
C THR A 188 -1.25 -10.41 10.86
N ASP A 189 -1.40 -10.37 9.54
CA ASP A 189 -0.29 -10.39 8.59
C ASP A 189 0.35 -9.02 8.44
N GLY A 190 1.61 -9.00 8.06
CA GLY A 190 2.33 -7.75 7.88
C GLY A 190 3.72 -7.92 7.28
N VAL A 191 4.32 -6.79 6.94
CA VAL A 191 5.67 -6.70 6.37
C VAL A 191 6.54 -5.84 7.27
N VAL A 192 7.72 -6.34 7.64
CA VAL A 192 8.71 -5.59 8.43
C VAL A 192 9.78 -5.05 7.50
N LEU A 193 9.96 -3.73 7.51
CA LEU A 193 10.96 -3.03 6.72
C LEU A 193 12.25 -2.84 7.52
N THR A 194 13.34 -2.54 6.81
CA THR A 194 14.61 -2.12 7.43
C THR A 194 14.61 -0.64 7.86
N VAL A 195 13.63 0.12 7.43
CA VAL A 195 13.44 1.54 7.74
C VAL A 195 13.21 1.74 9.24
N ASP A 196 13.82 2.77 9.82
CA ASP A 196 13.54 3.26 11.16
C ASP A 196 12.63 4.49 11.05
N SER A 197 11.42 4.42 11.60
CA SER A 197 10.42 5.49 11.49
C SER A 197 10.86 6.81 12.09
N GLN A 198 11.74 6.80 13.11
CA GLN A 198 12.28 8.03 13.70
C GLN A 198 13.28 8.70 12.74
N ILE A 199 14.18 7.92 12.14
CA ILE A 199 15.13 8.44 11.15
C ILE A 199 14.36 8.94 9.92
N GLN A 200 13.36 8.17 9.44
CA GLN A 200 12.51 8.55 8.32
C GLN A 200 11.82 9.90 8.56
N LYS A 201 11.25 10.10 9.75
CA LYS A 201 10.60 11.37 10.12
C LYS A 201 11.57 12.56 10.08
N ILE A 202 12.77 12.38 10.61
CA ILE A 202 13.80 13.42 10.58
C ILE A 202 14.19 13.75 9.13
N VAL A 203 14.40 12.71 8.31
CA VAL A 203 14.77 12.87 6.90
C VAL A 203 13.68 13.60 6.12
N GLU A 204 12.42 13.26 6.32
CA GLU A 204 11.31 13.94 5.65
C GLU A 204 11.19 15.40 6.08
N GLN A 205 11.30 15.68 7.38
CA GLN A 205 11.24 17.06 7.89
C GLN A 205 12.37 17.93 7.36
N GLN A 206 13.61 17.43 7.38
CA GLN A 206 14.76 18.20 6.91
C GLN A 206 14.82 18.31 5.38
N GLY A 207 14.34 17.28 4.68
CA GLY A 207 14.38 17.22 3.22
C GLY A 207 13.30 18.08 2.53
N MET A 208 12.29 18.57 3.23
CA MET A 208 11.25 19.43 2.63
C MET A 208 11.85 20.68 1.95
N SER A 209 12.96 21.18 2.43
CA SER A 209 13.66 22.34 1.84
C SER A 209 14.34 22.06 0.50
N LEU A 210 14.47 20.81 0.08
CA LEU A 210 15.13 20.44 -1.19
C LEU A 210 14.28 20.78 -2.43
N GLY A 211 12.96 21.00 -2.27
CA GLY A 211 12.04 21.13 -3.39
C GLY A 211 11.91 19.83 -4.17
N LYS A 212 12.82 19.56 -5.12
CA LYS A 212 12.88 18.31 -5.89
C LYS A 212 14.15 17.53 -5.58
N GLY A 213 14.03 16.28 -5.12
CA GLY A 213 15.20 15.45 -4.82
C GLY A 213 14.85 14.21 -4.00
N ALA A 214 15.87 13.55 -3.49
CA ALA A 214 15.73 12.41 -2.60
C ALA A 214 16.81 12.40 -1.52
N VAL A 215 16.48 11.86 -0.35
CA VAL A 215 17.41 11.61 0.75
C VAL A 215 17.31 10.15 1.14
N ILE A 216 18.47 9.48 1.16
CA ILE A 216 18.58 8.07 1.56
C ILE A 216 19.57 7.98 2.72
N VAL A 217 19.17 7.29 3.80
CA VAL A 217 20.03 6.95 4.92
C VAL A 217 20.26 5.45 4.93
N MET A 218 21.53 5.07 4.88
CA MET A 218 21.95 3.68 4.79
C MET A 218 22.94 3.36 5.89
N GLU A 219 22.80 2.19 6.50
CA GLU A 219 23.74 1.66 7.46
C GLU A 219 24.99 1.17 6.73
N SER A 220 26.16 1.75 7.05
CA SER A 220 27.40 1.51 6.29
C SER A 220 27.91 0.06 6.36
N GLN A 221 27.64 -0.64 7.47
CA GLN A 221 28.15 -2.00 7.67
C GLN A 221 27.28 -3.06 6.99
N THR A 222 25.96 -2.88 6.98
CA THR A 222 25.01 -3.89 6.50
C THR A 222 24.36 -3.54 5.17
N GLY A 223 24.41 -2.26 4.80
CA GLY A 223 23.71 -1.74 3.63
C GLY A 223 22.19 -1.61 3.79
N LYS A 224 21.66 -1.83 4.97
CA LYS A 224 20.22 -1.69 5.23
C LYS A 224 19.80 -0.23 5.09
N LEU A 225 18.73 0.00 4.34
CA LEU A 225 18.09 1.32 4.26
C LEU A 225 17.39 1.61 5.59
N ARG A 226 17.78 2.71 6.23
CA ARG A 226 17.18 3.20 7.47
C ARG A 226 16.16 4.30 7.22
N ALA A 227 16.31 5.04 6.13
CA ALA A 227 15.31 5.97 5.60
C ALA A 227 15.46 6.13 4.10
N ALA A 228 14.35 6.41 3.41
CA ALA A 228 14.33 6.82 2.01
C ALA A 228 13.13 7.75 1.80
N ALA A 229 13.43 9.01 1.48
CA ALA A 229 12.43 10.03 1.21
C ALA A 229 12.64 10.63 -0.19
N SER A 230 11.55 10.90 -0.88
CA SER A 230 11.50 11.58 -2.18
C SER A 230 10.70 12.88 -2.04
N PHE A 231 11.10 13.92 -2.74
CA PHE A 231 10.49 15.24 -2.68
C PHE A 231 10.15 15.76 -4.08
N PRO A 232 9.01 16.48 -4.24
CA PRO A 232 7.99 16.69 -3.22
C PRO A 232 7.37 15.37 -2.73
N ASN A 233 6.90 15.37 -1.49
CA ASN A 233 6.16 14.23 -0.93
C ASN A 233 4.68 14.31 -1.36
N PHE A 234 3.94 13.22 -1.21
CA PHE A 234 2.52 13.15 -1.50
C PHE A 234 1.75 12.46 -0.37
N SER A 235 0.45 12.77 -0.30
CA SER A 235 -0.47 12.06 0.59
C SER A 235 -1.11 10.87 -0.13
N PRO A 236 -1.00 9.65 0.39
CA PRO A 236 -1.71 8.50 -0.19
C PRO A 236 -3.23 8.62 -0.17
N ALA A 237 -3.78 9.53 0.66
CA ALA A 237 -5.22 9.79 0.74
C ALA A 237 -5.73 10.72 -0.39
N SER A 238 -4.85 11.46 -1.07
CA SER A 238 -5.19 12.44 -2.11
C SER A 238 -4.31 12.32 -3.35
N VAL A 239 -4.09 11.09 -3.82
CA VAL A 239 -3.25 10.81 -5.01
C VAL A 239 -3.78 11.49 -6.27
N ALA A 240 -5.11 11.65 -6.40
CA ALA A 240 -5.72 12.29 -7.54
C ALA A 240 -5.23 13.74 -7.75
N ASP A 241 -4.98 14.47 -6.66
CA ASP A 241 -4.51 15.85 -6.69
C ASP A 241 -3.07 15.97 -7.23
N CYS A 242 -2.34 14.85 -7.25
CA CYS A 242 -0.95 14.78 -7.68
C CYS A 242 -0.74 14.39 -9.14
N LEU A 243 -1.82 13.98 -9.86
CA LEU A 243 -1.69 13.39 -11.20
C LEU A 243 -1.30 14.42 -12.26
N GLU A 244 -1.75 15.66 -12.12
CA GLU A 244 -1.50 16.76 -13.04
C GLU A 244 -0.46 17.77 -12.50
N ASP A 245 0.18 17.45 -11.37
CA ASP A 245 1.16 18.32 -10.75
C ASP A 245 2.49 18.29 -11.54
N GLU A 246 2.94 19.45 -12.04
CA GLU A 246 4.18 19.62 -12.81
C GLU A 246 5.43 19.21 -12.03
N ASP A 247 5.36 19.23 -10.70
CA ASP A 247 6.43 18.77 -9.82
C ASP A 247 6.51 17.25 -9.70
N ALA A 248 5.55 16.53 -10.30
CA ALA A 248 5.48 15.08 -10.33
C ALA A 248 5.77 14.44 -8.95
N PRO A 249 4.93 14.71 -7.91
CA PRO A 249 5.18 14.25 -6.55
C PRO A 249 5.08 12.72 -6.40
N LEU A 250 4.42 12.02 -7.33
CA LEU A 250 4.33 10.55 -7.30
C LEU A 250 5.61 9.84 -7.73
N VAL A 251 6.57 10.56 -8.31
CA VAL A 251 7.85 9.99 -8.75
C VAL A 251 8.73 9.68 -7.55
N ASN A 252 9.10 8.41 -7.37
CA ASN A 252 10.10 8.03 -6.37
C ASN A 252 11.51 8.36 -6.86
N ARG A 253 11.96 9.56 -6.56
CA ARG A 253 13.26 10.06 -6.96
C ARG A 253 14.43 9.34 -6.31
N ALA A 254 14.20 8.64 -5.18
CA ALA A 254 15.22 7.79 -4.56
C ALA A 254 15.58 6.57 -5.40
N LEU A 255 14.69 6.16 -6.32
CA LEU A 255 14.87 5.02 -7.22
C LEU A 255 15.14 5.43 -8.67
N CYS A 256 15.17 6.72 -8.97
CA CYS A 256 15.50 7.21 -10.31
C CYS A 256 16.99 7.14 -10.60
N ALA A 257 17.33 6.91 -11.85
CA ALA A 257 18.71 6.99 -12.32
C ALA A 257 19.12 8.45 -12.53
N TYR A 258 20.24 8.83 -11.92
CA TYR A 258 20.85 10.16 -12.04
C TYR A 258 22.27 10.07 -12.55
N ASN A 259 22.74 11.17 -13.17
CA ASN A 259 24.15 11.31 -13.46
C ASN A 259 24.92 11.52 -12.14
N VAL A 260 25.71 10.51 -11.76
CA VAL A 260 26.37 10.44 -10.46
C VAL A 260 27.48 11.50 -10.31
N GLY A 261 28.05 11.99 -11.43
CA GLY A 261 29.11 12.99 -11.41
C GLY A 261 30.33 12.53 -10.61
N SER A 262 30.91 13.44 -9.85
CA SER A 262 32.17 13.18 -9.09
C SER A 262 32.02 12.17 -7.95
N VAL A 263 30.82 11.87 -7.49
CA VAL A 263 30.60 10.82 -6.48
C VAL A 263 31.00 9.45 -7.01
N PHE A 264 30.94 9.24 -8.33
CA PHE A 264 31.39 8.00 -8.97
C PHE A 264 32.88 7.71 -8.76
N LYS A 265 33.67 8.73 -8.48
CA LYS A 265 35.10 8.58 -8.19
C LYS A 265 35.40 7.70 -6.98
N LEU A 266 34.48 7.67 -5.99
CA LEU A 266 34.55 6.75 -4.86
C LEU A 266 34.45 5.28 -5.30
N CYS A 267 33.56 4.99 -6.27
CA CYS A 267 33.45 3.66 -6.85
C CYS A 267 34.75 3.27 -7.59
N VAL A 268 35.35 4.21 -8.35
CA VAL A 268 36.60 3.98 -9.05
C VAL A 268 37.73 3.73 -8.06
N CYS A 269 37.85 4.50 -6.96
CA CYS A 269 38.81 4.23 -5.88
C CYS A 269 38.65 2.81 -5.33
N THR A 270 37.39 2.45 -4.96
CA THR A 270 37.12 1.12 -4.39
C THR A 270 37.50 0.00 -5.35
N ALA A 271 37.22 0.17 -6.65
CA ALA A 271 37.58 -0.79 -7.68
C ALA A 271 39.10 -0.91 -7.81
N ALA A 272 39.80 0.21 -7.84
CA ALA A 272 41.26 0.25 -7.96
C ALA A 272 41.96 -0.42 -6.76
N LEU A 273 41.51 -0.11 -5.53
CA LEU A 273 42.04 -0.73 -4.32
C LEU A 273 41.84 -2.24 -4.29
N ARG A 274 40.67 -2.71 -4.75
CA ARG A 274 40.37 -4.15 -4.86
C ARG A 274 41.24 -4.86 -5.88
N GLN A 275 41.75 -4.14 -6.88
CA GLN A 275 42.74 -4.62 -7.86
C GLN A 275 44.17 -4.58 -7.33
N GLY A 276 44.41 -4.12 -6.10
CA GLY A 276 45.73 -3.97 -5.52
C GLY A 276 46.48 -2.76 -6.03
N ILE A 277 45.81 -1.79 -6.67
CA ILE A 277 46.48 -0.53 -7.08
C ILE A 277 46.79 0.26 -5.82
N ASP A 278 48.04 0.60 -5.65
CA ASP A 278 48.53 1.31 -4.47
C ASP A 278 47.94 2.74 -4.41
N ILE A 279 47.53 3.16 -3.24
CA ILE A 279 47.01 4.50 -2.94
C ILE A 279 48.06 5.59 -3.22
N SER A 280 49.34 5.25 -3.13
CA SER A 280 50.48 6.14 -3.42
C SER A 280 50.76 6.33 -4.90
N THR A 281 50.08 5.56 -5.80
CA THR A 281 50.31 5.68 -7.25
C THR A 281 50.06 7.11 -7.73
N VAL A 282 51.14 7.71 -8.31
CA VAL A 282 51.15 9.10 -8.76
C VAL A 282 50.74 9.20 -10.22
N TYR A 283 49.97 10.24 -10.53
CA TYR A 283 49.65 10.66 -11.90
C TYR A 283 49.80 12.18 -12.01
N ASP A 284 50.49 12.64 -13.06
CA ASP A 284 50.65 14.06 -13.36
C ASP A 284 49.47 14.58 -14.20
N CYS A 285 48.68 15.51 -13.65
CA CYS A 285 47.53 16.10 -14.29
C CYS A 285 47.89 17.39 -15.01
N ALA A 286 48.04 17.33 -16.31
CA ALA A 286 48.28 18.50 -17.18
C ALA A 286 47.03 19.37 -17.45
N GLY A 287 45.88 19.05 -16.85
CA GLY A 287 44.61 19.74 -17.11
C GLY A 287 43.73 19.07 -18.16
N TYR A 288 44.24 18.06 -18.83
CA TYR A 288 43.51 17.22 -19.79
C TYR A 288 44.10 15.80 -19.84
N ILE A 289 43.32 14.89 -20.41
CA ILE A 289 43.80 13.53 -20.78
C ILE A 289 43.18 13.12 -22.11
N ASP A 290 43.95 12.55 -22.99
CA ASP A 290 43.49 12.06 -24.29
C ASP A 290 43.20 10.56 -24.21
N ILE A 291 42.01 10.16 -24.69
CA ILE A 291 41.60 8.77 -24.80
C ILE A 291 41.12 8.50 -26.22
N GLY A 292 41.93 7.78 -26.98
CA GLY A 292 41.76 7.69 -28.42
C GLY A 292 41.83 9.08 -29.06
N GLU A 293 40.84 9.43 -29.82
CA GLU A 293 40.71 10.74 -30.48
C GLU A 293 40.00 11.80 -29.62
N THR A 294 39.54 11.44 -28.42
CA THR A 294 38.74 12.35 -27.56
C THR A 294 39.59 12.93 -26.45
N ARG A 295 39.58 14.26 -26.34
CA ARG A 295 40.21 14.99 -25.22
C ARG A 295 39.19 15.27 -24.11
N PHE A 296 39.52 14.81 -22.90
CA PHE A 296 38.75 15.07 -21.68
C PHE A 296 39.48 16.11 -20.84
N HIS A 297 38.76 17.15 -20.45
CA HIS A 297 39.30 18.23 -19.63
C HIS A 297 39.10 17.99 -18.13
N CYS A 298 40.09 18.40 -17.36
CA CYS A 298 39.97 18.47 -15.91
C CYS A 298 39.14 19.69 -15.49
N ASN A 299 38.61 19.65 -14.26
CA ASN A 299 38.00 20.82 -13.65
C ASN A 299 38.97 22.00 -13.46
N LYS A 300 40.26 21.73 -13.40
CA LYS A 300 41.35 22.71 -13.43
C LYS A 300 42.10 22.59 -14.74
N LEU A 301 41.84 23.50 -15.67
CA LEU A 301 42.43 23.47 -17.02
C LEU A 301 43.94 23.63 -17.04
N SER A 302 44.52 24.36 -16.05
CA SER A 302 45.99 24.50 -15.90
C SER A 302 46.66 23.27 -15.29
N GLY A 303 45.91 22.21 -15.03
CA GLY A 303 46.42 21.00 -14.38
C GLY A 303 46.54 21.12 -12.86
N HIS A 304 46.61 19.95 -12.22
CA HIS A 304 46.84 19.86 -10.78
C HIS A 304 48.29 19.47 -10.45
N GLY A 305 49.09 19.10 -11.45
CA GLY A 305 50.38 18.50 -11.26
C GLY A 305 50.28 17.07 -10.72
N GLU A 306 51.33 16.63 -10.03
CA GLU A 306 51.40 15.29 -9.45
C GLU A 306 50.40 15.08 -8.34
N LEU A 307 49.60 14.01 -8.46
CA LEU A 307 48.56 13.60 -7.52
C LEU A 307 48.64 12.11 -7.24
N ASN A 308 48.51 11.72 -6.00
CA ASN A 308 48.18 10.36 -5.60
C ASN A 308 46.64 10.21 -5.47
N MET A 309 46.14 9.02 -5.11
CA MET A 309 44.70 8.73 -5.02
C MET A 309 43.98 9.66 -4.04
N THR A 310 44.59 9.93 -2.88
CA THR A 310 44.00 10.80 -1.85
C THR A 310 43.92 12.25 -2.34
N ALA A 311 45.01 12.78 -2.89
CA ALA A 311 45.05 14.14 -3.43
C ALA A 311 44.13 14.29 -4.65
N GLY A 312 44.09 13.29 -5.53
CA GLY A 312 43.18 13.23 -6.67
C GLY A 312 41.71 13.28 -6.27
N LEU A 313 41.32 12.56 -5.22
CA LEU A 313 39.97 12.57 -4.68
C LEU A 313 39.64 13.93 -4.03
N ALA A 314 40.54 14.46 -3.18
CA ALA A 314 40.36 15.74 -2.52
C ALA A 314 40.17 16.91 -3.49
N LYS A 315 40.94 16.90 -4.62
CA LYS A 315 40.84 17.91 -5.69
C LYS A 315 39.80 17.56 -6.76
N SER A 316 39.12 16.42 -6.61
CA SER A 316 38.16 15.90 -7.61
C SER A 316 38.72 15.88 -9.04
N CYS A 317 39.96 15.49 -9.21
CA CYS A 317 40.66 15.53 -10.49
C CYS A 317 40.11 14.54 -11.51
N ASN A 318 39.54 15.03 -12.62
CA ASN A 318 38.97 14.16 -13.64
C ASN A 318 40.05 13.31 -14.33
N CYS A 319 41.17 13.90 -14.68
CA CYS A 319 42.27 13.19 -15.39
C CYS A 319 42.83 12.04 -14.56
N TYR A 320 43.06 12.27 -13.26
CA TYR A 320 43.48 11.22 -12.34
C TYR A 320 42.54 10.03 -12.37
N PHE A 321 41.22 10.29 -12.21
CA PHE A 321 40.23 9.22 -12.13
C PHE A 321 39.96 8.52 -13.45
N ILE A 322 40.09 9.22 -14.57
CA ILE A 322 40.04 8.58 -15.89
C ILE A 322 41.23 7.62 -16.05
N ASN A 323 42.44 8.07 -15.68
CA ASN A 323 43.64 7.22 -15.74
C ASN A 323 43.56 6.02 -14.79
N LEU A 324 43.07 6.24 -13.53
CA LEU A 324 42.88 5.19 -12.55
C LEU A 324 41.85 4.15 -13.04
N GLY A 325 40.75 4.60 -13.65
CA GLY A 325 39.76 3.74 -14.26
C GLY A 325 40.28 2.90 -15.40
N LYS A 326 41.16 3.47 -16.23
CA LYS A 326 41.90 2.71 -17.28
C LYS A 326 42.81 1.64 -16.68
N ALA A 327 43.55 1.98 -15.63
CA ALA A 327 44.43 1.05 -14.93
C ALA A 327 43.64 -0.09 -14.25
N ALA A 328 42.50 0.21 -13.65
CA ALA A 328 41.61 -0.78 -13.07
C ALA A 328 40.93 -1.69 -14.12
N GLY A 329 40.85 -1.27 -15.38
CA GLY A 329 40.45 -2.07 -16.55
C GLY A 329 39.05 -2.66 -16.47
N ALA A 330 38.85 -3.81 -17.12
CA ALA A 330 37.58 -4.55 -17.15
C ALA A 330 37.11 -5.02 -15.75
N ALA A 331 38.01 -5.13 -14.79
CA ALA A 331 37.72 -5.52 -13.42
C ALA A 331 36.92 -4.43 -12.66
N ALA A 332 36.95 -3.17 -13.12
CA ALA A 332 36.00 -2.15 -12.64
C ALA A 332 34.54 -2.50 -12.94
N ARG A 333 34.27 -3.19 -14.06
CA ARG A 333 32.92 -3.72 -14.38
C ARG A 333 32.49 -4.82 -13.42
N ILE A 334 33.41 -5.69 -12.98
CA ILE A 334 33.12 -6.83 -12.11
C ILE A 334 32.86 -6.35 -10.69
N SER A 335 33.51 -5.29 -10.21
CA SER A 335 33.28 -4.74 -8.87
C SER A 335 31.93 -3.98 -8.77
N LEU A 336 31.36 -3.55 -9.89
CA LEU A 336 30.01 -2.98 -9.98
C LEU A 336 28.91 -4.05 -10.10
N SER A 337 29.28 -5.28 -10.51
CA SER A 337 28.40 -6.44 -10.55
C SER A 337 28.48 -7.25 -9.24
N MET A 338 28.27 -6.60 -8.10
CA MET A 338 28.34 -7.27 -6.81
C MET A 338 27.20 -8.30 -6.62
N PRO A 339 27.45 -9.40 -5.85
CA PRO A 339 26.41 -10.41 -5.60
C PRO A 339 25.19 -9.83 -4.89
N ALA A 340 24.06 -10.54 -5.00
CA ALA A 340 22.72 -10.13 -4.57
C ALA A 340 22.56 -9.69 -3.10
N SER A 341 23.57 -9.88 -2.28
CA SER A 341 23.63 -9.47 -0.87
C SER A 341 24.18 -8.06 -0.66
N SER A 342 24.67 -7.37 -1.70
CA SER A 342 25.25 -6.05 -1.58
C SER A 342 24.27 -4.96 -2.04
N VAL A 343 24.27 -3.88 -1.32
CA VAL A 343 23.41 -2.69 -1.30
C VAL A 343 23.03 -2.10 -2.68
N TRP A 344 23.78 -2.38 -3.71
CA TRP A 344 23.63 -1.78 -5.05
C TRP A 344 22.55 -2.44 -5.93
N ARG A 345 22.02 -3.60 -5.54
CA ARG A 345 20.97 -4.29 -6.32
C ARG A 345 19.61 -3.62 -6.24
N ILE A 346 19.37 -2.81 -5.20
CA ILE A 346 18.10 -2.09 -5.03
C ILE A 346 17.99 -0.88 -5.96
N ALA A 347 19.14 -0.32 -6.39
CA ALA A 347 19.17 0.85 -7.26
C ALA A 347 19.05 0.54 -8.77
N LEU A 348 18.98 -0.76 -9.16
CA LEU A 348 19.01 -1.19 -10.58
C LEU A 348 17.81 -2.09 -10.96
N MET A 349 16.77 -2.18 -10.16
CA MET A 349 15.52 -2.84 -10.59
C MET A 349 14.58 -1.79 -11.23
N PRO A 350 14.04 -2.12 -12.44
CA PRO A 350 13.14 -1.25 -13.18
C PRO A 350 11.80 -1.02 -12.44
#